data_8555246437554de382d2d2dfa0459bdd
#
_entry.id   8555246437554de382d2d2dfa0459bdd
#
_cell.length_a   1.000
_cell.length_b   1.000
_cell.length_c   1.000
_cell.angle_alpha   90.00
_cell.angle_beta   90.00
_cell.angle_gamma   90.00
#
_symmetry.space_group_name_H-M   'P 1'
#
loop_
_entity.id
_entity.type
_entity.pdbx_description
1 polymer ?
#
loop_
_entity_poly.entity_id
_entity_poly.type
_entity_poly.pdbx_seq_one_letter_code
_entity_poly.pdbx_strand_id
1 'polypeptide(L)'
;MMLGKAAFITNGTWMENEMQDAPREDGFEFAMAPIPTENADDVHYVFDSCEQFSIPAAAKNPELAKEFLRFLYSDESVSAFAEASGALYATKSAREVAKDKLSTAIYNMYGIYEEANASSLIMSFAAVPADCKINPKDEIFNPITSVMNDEMTVEEWAQNVEDAFAQVRADMEAAN
;
A
#
# COMPACT_ATOMS: atom_id res chain seq x y z
N MET A 1 6.42 0.65 -20.51
CA MET A 1 7.56 0.82 -19.61
C MET A 1 8.67 -0.14 -19.99
N MET A 2 8.57 -1.43 -19.76
CA MET A 2 9.63 -2.43 -20.02
C MET A 2 10.15 -2.50 -21.47
N LEU A 3 9.38 -2.00 -22.42
CA LEU A 3 9.75 -1.85 -23.85
C LEU A 3 9.95 -0.38 -24.25
N GLY A 4 10.40 0.48 -23.34
CA GLY A 4 10.74 1.88 -23.59
C GLY A 4 9.57 2.81 -23.96
N LYS A 5 8.31 2.34 -23.94
CA LYS A 5 7.15 3.13 -24.40
C LYS A 5 6.50 4.02 -23.35
N ALA A 6 6.84 3.84 -22.09
CA ALA A 6 6.37 4.66 -20.97
C ALA A 6 7.47 4.76 -19.93
N ALA A 7 7.63 5.91 -19.30
CA ALA A 7 8.62 6.13 -18.25
C ALA A 7 8.13 5.62 -16.89
N PHE A 8 6.85 5.78 -16.59
CA PHE A 8 6.26 5.47 -15.29
C PHE A 8 4.98 4.66 -15.44
N ILE A 9 4.67 3.90 -14.40
CA ILE A 9 3.40 3.22 -14.19
C ILE A 9 3.08 3.25 -12.70
N THR A 10 1.84 3.49 -12.34
CA THR A 10 1.38 3.38 -10.96
C THR A 10 1.24 1.91 -10.61
N ASN A 11 2.07 1.42 -9.67
CA ASN A 11 2.05 0.03 -9.20
C ASN A 11 2.74 -0.05 -7.83
N GLY A 12 2.99 -1.26 -7.33
CA GLY A 12 3.62 -1.54 -6.04
C GLY A 12 4.88 -2.40 -6.13
N THR A 13 5.43 -2.73 -4.99
CA THR A 13 6.68 -3.51 -4.85
C THR A 13 6.62 -4.92 -5.45
N TRP A 14 5.43 -5.44 -5.70
CA TRP A 14 5.19 -6.75 -6.32
C TRP A 14 5.37 -6.77 -7.85
N MET A 15 5.53 -5.60 -8.48
CA MET A 15 5.59 -5.44 -9.95
C MET A 15 6.63 -6.32 -10.62
N GLU A 16 7.82 -6.45 -10.03
CA GLU A 16 8.90 -7.26 -10.62
C GLU A 16 8.50 -8.73 -10.72
N ASN A 17 7.86 -9.26 -9.69
CA ASN A 17 7.41 -10.65 -9.66
C ASN A 17 6.25 -10.90 -10.63
N GLU A 18 5.31 -9.97 -10.73
CA GLU A 18 4.20 -10.08 -11.70
C GLU A 18 4.70 -10.07 -13.15
N MET A 19 5.79 -9.36 -13.40
CA MET A 19 6.31 -9.13 -14.76
C MET A 19 7.54 -9.96 -15.10
N GLN A 20 7.89 -10.97 -14.28
CA GLN A 20 9.13 -11.74 -14.47
C GLN A 20 9.25 -12.37 -15.87
N ASP A 21 8.15 -12.86 -16.43
CA ASP A 21 8.10 -13.51 -17.75
C ASP A 21 7.72 -12.55 -18.89
N ALA A 22 7.51 -11.27 -18.60
CA ALA A 22 7.12 -10.30 -19.61
C ALA A 22 8.33 -9.82 -20.43
N PRO A 23 8.16 -9.58 -21.75
CA PRO A 23 9.21 -9.06 -22.59
C PRO A 23 9.74 -7.71 -22.07
N ARG A 24 11.06 -7.57 -22.04
CA ARG A 24 11.75 -6.36 -21.60
C ARG A 24 12.99 -6.09 -22.44
N GLU A 25 13.42 -4.84 -22.45
CA GLU A 25 14.69 -4.45 -23.05
C GLU A 25 15.87 -4.97 -22.23
N ASP A 26 16.99 -5.23 -22.91
CA ASP A 26 18.22 -5.66 -22.24
C ASP A 26 18.69 -4.60 -21.24
N GLY A 27 19.00 -5.02 -20.01
CA GLY A 27 19.43 -4.13 -18.93
C GLY A 27 18.31 -3.33 -18.26
N PHE A 28 17.02 -3.64 -18.59
CA PHE A 28 15.90 -3.01 -17.88
C PHE A 28 15.84 -3.47 -16.42
N GLU A 29 15.77 -2.52 -15.51
CA GLU A 29 15.55 -2.74 -14.08
C GLU A 29 14.39 -1.88 -13.59
N PHE A 30 13.62 -2.42 -12.65
CA PHE A 30 12.60 -1.65 -11.97
C PHE A 30 13.22 -0.73 -10.90
N ALA A 31 12.64 0.45 -10.77
CA ALA A 31 12.90 1.36 -9.66
C ALA A 31 11.55 1.92 -9.16
N MET A 32 11.52 2.38 -7.93
CA MET A 32 10.34 3.03 -7.36
C MET A 32 10.65 4.49 -7.10
N ALA A 33 9.68 5.35 -7.39
CA ALA A 33 9.69 6.75 -7.04
C ALA A 33 8.42 7.10 -6.26
N PRO A 34 8.47 8.06 -5.34
CA PRO A 34 7.28 8.55 -4.67
C PRO A 34 6.33 9.23 -5.67
N ILE A 35 5.11 9.50 -5.23
CA ILE A 35 4.15 10.27 -6.03
C ILE A 35 4.76 11.66 -6.32
N PRO A 36 4.80 12.10 -7.58
CA PRO A 36 5.35 13.39 -7.95
C PRO A 36 4.64 14.55 -7.25
N THR A 37 5.40 15.56 -6.85
CA THR A 37 4.92 16.79 -6.23
C THR A 37 5.22 17.97 -7.15
N GLU A 38 4.58 19.12 -6.90
CA GLU A 38 4.78 20.32 -7.69
C GLU A 38 6.19 20.90 -7.49
N ASN A 39 6.70 20.89 -6.26
CA ASN A 39 8.03 21.40 -5.92
C ASN A 39 8.91 20.27 -5.36
N ALA A 40 10.21 20.32 -5.63
CA ALA A 40 11.18 19.33 -5.19
C ALA A 40 11.32 19.23 -3.65
N ASP A 41 11.02 20.30 -2.93
CA ASP A 41 11.10 20.38 -1.46
C ASP A 41 9.79 19.97 -0.75
N ASP A 42 8.74 19.68 -1.49
CA ASP A 42 7.47 19.22 -0.93
C ASP A 42 7.63 17.81 -0.32
N VAL A 43 6.74 17.48 0.61
CA VAL A 43 6.70 16.13 1.18
C VAL A 43 6.22 15.14 0.12
N HIS A 44 7.04 14.16 -0.18
CA HIS A 44 6.70 13.09 -1.10
C HIS A 44 5.93 11.99 -0.36
N TYR A 45 4.77 11.65 -0.85
CA TYR A 45 3.96 10.60 -0.25
C TYR A 45 4.19 9.27 -0.95
N VAL A 46 4.31 8.23 -0.12
CA VAL A 46 4.37 6.84 -0.55
C VAL A 46 3.12 6.16 -0.01
N PHE A 47 2.31 5.58 -0.90
CA PHE A 47 1.19 4.77 -0.47
C PHE A 47 1.71 3.50 0.19
N ASP A 48 1.32 3.30 1.44
CA ASP A 48 1.72 2.14 2.23
C ASP A 48 0.50 1.27 2.54
N SER A 49 0.60 0.00 2.19
CA SER A 49 -0.42 -1.01 2.47
C SER A 49 0.26 -2.28 2.92
N CYS A 50 -0.10 -2.78 4.08
CA CYS A 50 0.43 -4.03 4.58
C CYS A 50 -0.69 -5.01 4.96
N GLU A 51 -0.39 -6.28 4.77
CA GLU A 51 -1.25 -7.36 5.23
C GLU A 51 -1.26 -7.42 6.76
N GLN A 52 -2.39 -7.78 7.32
CA GLN A 52 -2.59 -7.81 8.76
C GLN A 52 -2.95 -9.22 9.23
N PHE A 53 -2.35 -9.62 10.34
CA PHE A 53 -2.68 -10.86 11.03
C PHE A 53 -3.45 -10.57 12.30
N SER A 54 -4.55 -11.28 12.50
CA SER A 54 -5.39 -11.14 13.70
C SER A 54 -5.62 -12.50 14.36
N ILE A 55 -5.63 -12.51 15.68
CA ILE A 55 -6.00 -13.69 16.48
C ILE A 55 -7.47 -13.51 16.88
N PRO A 56 -8.40 -14.37 16.42
CA PRO A 56 -9.80 -14.28 16.82
C PRO A 56 -9.96 -14.42 18.33
N ALA A 57 -10.90 -13.68 18.92
CA ALA A 57 -11.19 -13.77 20.36
C ALA A 57 -11.60 -15.20 20.79
N ALA A 58 -12.21 -15.97 19.89
CA ALA A 58 -12.63 -17.35 20.11
C ALA A 58 -11.54 -18.40 19.74
N ALA A 59 -10.27 -17.98 19.56
CA ALA A 59 -9.19 -18.91 19.25
C ALA A 59 -9.03 -19.95 20.36
N LYS A 60 -8.93 -21.22 19.99
CA LYS A 60 -8.79 -22.33 20.96
C LYS A 60 -7.43 -22.32 21.67
N ASN A 61 -6.40 -21.82 21.02
CA ASN A 61 -5.05 -21.73 21.57
C ASN A 61 -4.42 -20.36 21.24
N PRO A 62 -4.82 -19.28 21.92
CA PRO A 62 -4.34 -17.93 21.61
C PRO A 62 -2.84 -17.75 21.89
N GLU A 63 -2.28 -18.47 22.86
CA GLU A 63 -0.85 -18.36 23.17
C GLU A 63 0.02 -18.97 22.06
N LEU A 64 -0.36 -20.13 21.53
CA LEU A 64 0.33 -20.73 20.39
C LEU A 64 0.20 -19.83 19.13
N ALA A 65 -0.95 -19.20 18.91
CA ALA A 65 -1.14 -18.24 17.82
C ALA A 65 -0.21 -17.03 17.99
N LYS A 66 -0.03 -16.52 19.21
CA LYS A 66 0.93 -15.44 19.49
C LYS A 66 2.38 -15.87 19.21
N GLU A 67 2.75 -17.09 19.61
CA GLU A 67 4.08 -17.65 19.31
C GLU A 67 4.31 -17.76 17.80
N PHE A 68 3.31 -18.21 17.05
CA PHE A 68 3.38 -18.24 15.59
C PHE A 68 3.57 -16.86 15.00
N LEU A 69 2.82 -15.82 15.46
CA LEU A 69 3.02 -14.46 15.01
C LEU A 69 4.42 -13.93 15.35
N ARG A 70 4.97 -14.23 16.52
CA ARG A 70 6.35 -13.87 16.86
C ARG A 70 7.37 -14.55 15.94
N PHE A 71 7.14 -15.83 15.61
CA PHE A 71 7.98 -16.56 14.67
C PHE A 71 7.99 -15.91 13.28
N LEU A 72 6.84 -15.45 12.78
CA LEU A 72 6.77 -14.75 11.49
C LEU A 72 7.68 -13.51 11.42
N TYR A 73 7.95 -12.85 12.55
CA TYR A 73 8.84 -11.69 12.64
C TYR A 73 10.28 -12.05 13.04
N SER A 74 10.64 -13.32 13.07
CA SER A 74 12.04 -13.73 13.24
C SER A 74 12.84 -13.50 11.96
N ASP A 75 14.16 -13.30 12.09
CA ASP A 75 15.06 -13.10 10.95
C ASP A 75 15.01 -14.27 9.97
N GLU A 76 14.86 -15.50 10.49
CA GLU A 76 14.70 -16.71 9.69
C GLU A 76 13.45 -16.64 8.80
N SER A 77 12.30 -16.30 9.38
CA SER A 77 11.04 -16.20 8.65
C SER A 77 11.05 -15.04 7.67
N VAL A 78 11.58 -13.88 8.07
CA VAL A 78 11.72 -12.69 7.21
C VAL A 78 12.57 -13.03 5.99
N SER A 79 13.72 -13.68 6.18
CA SER A 79 14.60 -14.07 5.07
C SER A 79 13.95 -15.09 4.14
N ALA A 80 13.31 -16.13 4.69
CA ALA A 80 12.62 -17.14 3.89
C ALA A 80 11.44 -16.59 3.10
N PHE A 81 10.67 -15.68 3.70
CA PHE A 81 9.55 -15.02 3.03
C PHE A 81 10.03 -14.13 1.88
N ALA A 82 11.08 -13.34 2.11
CA ALA A 82 11.67 -12.49 1.08
C ALA A 82 12.21 -13.30 -0.11
N GLU A 83 12.90 -14.42 0.16
CA GLU A 83 13.43 -15.31 -0.87
C GLU A 83 12.30 -15.94 -1.71
N ALA A 84 11.20 -16.31 -1.07
CA ALA A 84 10.08 -16.98 -1.74
C ALA A 84 9.16 -16.02 -2.50
N SER A 85 8.97 -14.79 -2.02
CA SER A 85 7.96 -13.86 -2.53
C SER A 85 8.50 -12.56 -3.09
N GLY A 86 9.75 -12.19 -2.80
CA GLY A 86 10.28 -10.86 -3.09
C GLY A 86 9.65 -9.74 -2.26
N ALA A 87 8.80 -10.08 -1.28
CA ALA A 87 8.13 -9.10 -0.41
C ALA A 87 8.79 -9.04 0.96
N LEU A 88 8.52 -7.97 1.70
CA LEU A 88 9.05 -7.77 3.05
C LEU A 88 7.94 -7.64 4.09
N TYR A 89 8.21 -8.11 5.30
CA TYR A 89 7.39 -7.76 6.46
C TYR A 89 7.58 -6.27 6.82
N ALA A 90 6.52 -5.66 7.35
CA ALA A 90 6.51 -4.25 7.74
C ALA A 90 7.30 -4.02 9.06
N THR A 91 8.58 -4.31 9.04
CA THR A 91 9.50 -4.06 10.15
C THR A 91 10.71 -3.24 9.70
N LYS A 92 11.26 -2.43 10.60
CA LYS A 92 12.40 -1.56 10.29
C LYS A 92 13.66 -2.34 9.86
N SER A 93 13.83 -3.57 10.34
CA SER A 93 15.01 -4.40 10.05
C SER A 93 14.83 -5.31 8.84
N ALA A 94 13.60 -5.52 8.36
CA ALA A 94 13.32 -6.55 7.34
C ALA A 94 14.16 -6.37 6.07
N ARG A 95 14.35 -5.13 5.61
CA ARG A 95 15.15 -4.83 4.42
C ARG A 95 16.60 -5.27 4.56
N GLU A 96 17.23 -4.99 5.69
CA GLU A 96 18.63 -5.40 5.93
C GLU A 96 18.75 -6.90 6.20
N VAL A 97 17.83 -7.49 6.96
CA VAL A 97 17.78 -8.93 7.23
C VAL A 97 17.65 -9.74 5.94
N ALA A 98 16.84 -9.26 5.00
CA ALA A 98 16.55 -9.96 3.74
C ALA A 98 17.44 -9.49 2.56
N LYS A 99 18.43 -8.64 2.78
CA LYS A 99 19.23 -8.01 1.73
C LYS A 99 19.77 -8.99 0.69
N ASP A 100 20.34 -10.09 1.13
CA ASP A 100 20.96 -11.10 0.27
C ASP A 100 19.93 -12.05 -0.40
N LYS A 101 18.64 -11.87 -0.07
CA LYS A 101 17.52 -12.67 -0.57
C LYS A 101 16.65 -11.93 -1.57
N LEU A 102 16.81 -10.63 -1.66
CA LEU A 102 16.09 -9.77 -2.60
C LEU A 102 16.90 -9.53 -3.86
N SER A 103 16.23 -9.32 -4.98
CA SER A 103 16.88 -8.72 -6.14
C SER A 103 17.33 -7.29 -5.83
N THR A 104 18.35 -6.79 -6.55
CA THR A 104 18.80 -5.40 -6.40
C THR A 104 17.67 -4.41 -6.64
N ALA A 105 16.78 -4.69 -7.61
CA ALA A 105 15.65 -3.84 -7.92
C ALA A 105 14.66 -3.78 -6.74
N ILE A 106 14.27 -4.93 -6.18
CA ILE A 106 13.35 -4.98 -5.03
C ILE A 106 13.99 -4.31 -3.80
N TYR A 107 15.25 -4.59 -3.51
CA TYR A 107 15.95 -3.96 -2.39
C TYR A 107 15.95 -2.44 -2.52
N ASN A 108 16.20 -1.92 -3.73
CA ASN A 108 16.20 -0.47 -4.00
C ASN A 108 14.78 0.12 -3.93
N MET A 109 13.76 -0.60 -4.40
CA MET A 109 12.37 -0.14 -4.29
C MET A 109 11.95 0.09 -2.83
N TYR A 110 12.31 -0.83 -1.93
CA TYR A 110 12.03 -0.65 -0.50
C TYR A 110 12.84 0.47 0.16
N GLY A 111 13.90 0.97 -0.50
CA GLY A 111 14.68 2.13 -0.05
C GLY A 111 13.93 3.46 -0.10
N ILE A 112 12.80 3.54 -0.79
CA ILE A 112 11.99 4.75 -0.91
C ILE A 112 11.60 5.36 0.45
N TYR A 113 11.44 4.54 1.49
CA TYR A 113 11.13 5.00 2.86
C TYR A 113 12.31 5.67 3.58
N GLU A 114 13.51 5.60 3.01
CA GLU A 114 14.73 6.23 3.55
C GLU A 114 15.00 7.59 2.91
N GLU A 115 14.22 8.00 1.92
CA GLU A 115 14.32 9.32 1.30
C GLU A 115 13.94 10.42 2.31
N ALA A 116 14.73 11.51 2.33
CA ALA A 116 14.65 12.54 3.35
C ALA A 116 13.26 13.20 3.51
N ASN A 117 12.50 13.30 2.43
CA ASN A 117 11.18 13.92 2.39
C ASN A 117 10.04 12.91 2.16
N ALA A 118 10.30 11.61 2.27
CA ALA A 118 9.24 10.62 2.09
C ALA A 118 8.39 10.47 3.35
N SER A 119 7.08 10.38 3.18
CA SER A 119 6.11 10.12 4.23
C SER A 119 5.13 9.03 3.79
N SER A 120 4.84 8.11 4.70
CA SER A 120 3.83 7.07 4.45
C SER A 120 2.43 7.67 4.43
N LEU A 121 1.66 7.32 3.41
CA LEU A 121 0.23 7.56 3.35
C LEU A 121 -0.49 6.21 3.46
N ILE A 122 -1.10 5.95 4.59
CA ILE A 122 -1.87 4.73 4.81
C ILE A 122 -3.31 5.02 4.42
N MET A 123 -3.77 4.43 3.32
CA MET A 123 -5.19 4.39 2.99
C MET A 123 -5.81 3.15 3.62
N SER A 124 -6.46 3.33 4.77
CA SER A 124 -7.30 2.29 5.35
C SER A 124 -8.73 2.49 4.87
N PHE A 125 -9.16 1.64 3.96
CA PHE A 125 -10.59 1.46 3.74
C PHE A 125 -11.11 0.51 4.84
N ALA A 126 -11.19 1.02 6.06
CA ALA A 126 -11.82 0.29 7.14
C ALA A 126 -13.22 -0.13 6.71
N ALA A 127 -13.64 -1.32 7.09
CA ALA A 127 -15.01 -1.73 6.90
C ALA A 127 -15.91 -0.73 7.63
N VAL A 128 -16.81 -0.11 6.88
CA VAL A 128 -17.82 0.78 7.46
C VAL A 128 -18.78 -0.08 8.27
N PRO A 129 -19.12 0.27 9.52
CA PRO A 129 -20.10 -0.45 10.31
C PRO A 129 -21.43 -0.64 9.56
N ALA A 130 -22.10 -1.77 9.79
CA ALA A 130 -23.32 -2.13 9.05
C ALA A 130 -24.47 -1.11 9.21
N ASP A 131 -24.44 -0.35 10.29
CA ASP A 131 -25.48 0.66 10.62
C ASP A 131 -25.21 2.01 9.95
N CYS A 132 -24.04 2.21 9.33
CA CYS A 132 -23.74 3.44 8.60
C CYS A 132 -24.56 3.50 7.31
N LYS A 133 -25.13 4.68 7.05
CA LYS A 133 -26.01 4.93 5.90
C LYS A 133 -25.27 5.06 4.57
N ILE A 134 -23.98 5.39 4.64
CA ILE A 134 -23.14 5.71 3.49
C ILE A 134 -21.88 4.83 3.53
N ASN A 135 -21.47 4.34 2.36
CA ASN A 135 -20.17 3.74 2.15
C ASN A 135 -19.25 4.76 1.43
N PRO A 136 -18.26 5.35 2.09
CA PRO A 136 -17.38 6.35 1.46
C PRO A 136 -16.67 5.87 0.20
N LYS A 137 -16.46 4.56 0.04
CA LYS A 137 -15.86 4.00 -1.19
C LYS A 137 -16.68 4.33 -2.43
N ASP A 138 -18.00 4.39 -2.31
CA ASP A 138 -18.88 4.68 -3.43
C ASP A 138 -18.66 6.12 -3.92
N GLU A 139 -18.44 7.06 -3.00
CA GLU A 139 -18.16 8.46 -3.31
C GLU A 139 -16.71 8.67 -3.83
N ILE A 140 -15.79 7.77 -3.50
CA ILE A 140 -14.42 7.83 -4.00
C ILE A 140 -14.34 7.30 -5.44
N PHE A 141 -14.92 6.13 -5.69
CA PHE A 141 -14.63 5.37 -6.92
C PHE A 141 -15.68 5.54 -8.02
N ASN A 142 -16.97 5.61 -7.67
CA ASN A 142 -18.02 5.68 -8.68
C ASN A 142 -17.98 6.96 -9.54
N PRO A 143 -17.66 8.16 -8.97
CA PRO A 143 -17.64 9.40 -9.76
C PRO A 143 -16.41 9.59 -10.66
N ILE A 144 -15.39 8.73 -10.59
CA ILE A 144 -14.13 8.92 -11.32
C ILE A 144 -14.39 9.13 -12.83
N THR A 145 -15.29 8.37 -13.43
CA THR A 145 -15.62 8.52 -14.85
C THR A 145 -16.25 9.87 -15.14
N SER A 146 -17.11 10.36 -14.28
CA SER A 146 -17.75 11.69 -14.44
C SER A 146 -16.73 12.82 -14.31
N VAL A 147 -15.76 12.69 -13.39
CA VAL A 147 -14.65 13.65 -13.28
C VAL A 147 -13.77 13.63 -14.54
N MET A 148 -13.44 12.43 -15.06
CA MET A 148 -12.63 12.30 -16.27
C MET A 148 -13.33 12.83 -17.54
N ASN A 149 -14.66 12.88 -17.54
CA ASN A 149 -15.47 13.38 -18.65
C ASN A 149 -15.89 14.86 -18.49
N ASP A 150 -15.36 15.57 -17.50
CA ASP A 150 -15.74 16.94 -17.15
C ASP A 150 -17.24 17.11 -16.78
N GLU A 151 -17.89 16.05 -16.34
CA GLU A 151 -19.28 16.05 -15.86
C GLU A 151 -19.38 16.41 -14.38
N MET A 152 -18.28 16.32 -13.64
CA MET A 152 -18.11 16.70 -12.24
C MET A 152 -16.72 17.32 -12.06
N THR A 153 -16.62 18.40 -11.29
CA THR A 153 -15.33 18.99 -10.95
C THR A 153 -14.59 18.17 -9.88
N VAL A 154 -13.27 18.33 -9.81
CA VAL A 154 -12.46 17.69 -8.76
C VAL A 154 -12.85 18.22 -7.38
N GLU A 155 -13.19 19.50 -7.28
CA GLU A 155 -13.64 20.15 -6.05
C GLU A 155 -14.97 19.60 -5.56
N GLU A 156 -15.95 19.40 -6.46
CA GLU A 156 -17.23 18.75 -6.13
C GLU A 156 -17.02 17.30 -5.68
N TRP A 157 -16.16 16.55 -6.37
CA TRP A 157 -15.83 15.19 -5.97
C TRP A 157 -15.18 15.14 -4.59
N ALA A 158 -14.18 15.99 -4.33
CA ALA A 158 -13.50 16.06 -3.03
C ALA A 158 -14.48 16.43 -1.91
N GLN A 159 -15.41 17.36 -2.15
CA GLN A 159 -16.42 17.72 -1.17
C GLN A 159 -17.39 16.58 -0.87
N ASN A 160 -17.85 15.86 -1.89
CA ASN A 160 -18.71 14.68 -1.70
C ASN A 160 -18.04 13.60 -0.86
N VAL A 161 -16.75 13.35 -1.08
CA VAL A 161 -15.96 12.41 -0.28
C VAL A 161 -15.86 12.87 1.17
N GLU A 162 -15.57 14.16 1.42
CA GLU A 162 -15.49 14.70 2.78
C GLU A 162 -16.83 14.62 3.51
N ASP A 163 -17.94 14.95 2.84
CA ASP A 163 -19.30 14.87 3.38
C ASP A 163 -19.68 13.42 3.73
N ALA A 164 -19.29 12.45 2.89
CA ALA A 164 -19.49 11.02 3.16
C ALA A 164 -18.75 10.56 4.41
N PHE A 165 -17.48 10.95 4.58
CA PHE A 165 -16.73 10.63 5.78
C PHE A 165 -17.27 11.35 7.03
N ALA A 166 -17.75 12.58 6.89
CA ALA A 166 -18.41 13.30 7.98
C ALA A 166 -19.70 12.57 8.43
N GLN A 167 -20.49 12.07 7.49
CA GLN A 167 -21.70 11.29 7.81
C GLN A 167 -21.35 9.97 8.53
N VAL A 168 -20.32 9.24 8.06
CA VAL A 168 -19.86 8.01 8.75
C VAL A 168 -19.44 8.31 10.19
N ARG A 169 -18.68 9.39 10.42
CA ARG A 169 -18.31 9.80 11.78
C ARG A 169 -19.55 10.06 12.66
N ALA A 170 -20.52 10.79 12.11
CA ALA A 170 -21.77 11.09 12.83
C ALA A 170 -22.60 9.83 13.13
N ASP A 171 -22.69 8.89 12.19
CA ASP A 171 -23.43 7.63 12.38
C ASP A 171 -22.72 6.75 13.45
N MET A 172 -21.40 6.72 13.46
CA MET A 172 -20.61 5.99 14.46
C MET A 172 -20.75 6.60 15.88
N GLU A 173 -20.79 7.93 15.99
CA GLU A 173 -21.02 8.62 17.25
C GLU A 173 -22.43 8.37 17.79
N ALA A 174 -23.42 8.31 16.90
CA ALA A 174 -24.82 8.04 17.29
C ALA A 174 -25.08 6.59 17.73
N ALA A 175 -24.22 5.65 17.32
CA ALA A 175 -24.29 4.23 17.65
C ALA A 175 -23.64 3.88 19.01
N ASN A 176 -22.90 4.79 19.64
CA ASN A 176 -22.25 4.64 20.94
C ASN A 176 -23.04 5.35 22.05
#